data_014bf4f64427a0e54cc664737e9eec83
#
_entry.id   014bf4f64427a0e54cc664737e9eec83
#
_cell.length_a   1.000
_cell.length_b   1.000
_cell.length_c   1.000
_cell.angle_alpha   90.00
_cell.angle_beta   90.00
_cell.angle_gamma   90.00
#
_symmetry.space_group_name_H-M   'P 1'
#
loop_
_entity.id
_entity.type
_entity.pdbx_description
1 polymer ?
#
loop_
_entity_poly.entity_id
_entity_poly.type
_entity_poly.pdbx_seq_one_letter_code
_entity_poly.pdbx_strand_id
1 'polypeptide(L)'
;MSFTNWIFAAETGDWTGRKEAVGLAETDVLDQFQLPVGYWFDQMVDWLDLNAQWLLDGIKWPFDFLLDNIVNDFLLVIPWYLVVIFTVVLGSLVRTPKVGLMSGAGLVMCGLLGSMYWLETMRTIGMVLVAVGLCALIGIPIGVICARVDSAWNVIRPILDAMQTVHTFVYMVPFVFFFSIGVVPATMVTMIYALPPLVRMVNLGIRHVPEDVVEASRAYGATELRVLTDVQLPLAKPSIMAGLNQTLMLAIAMVGIAAIMGASGLGLLVFRAVQNLDVGLGISSGLALWTVAVVLDRLSQPEEDGANLLTRIREAMSQRRDPEALLRKIEAAETEDQKASKAIHVEHEVVSSGRERLGMAIVGLGGVVAVVSTLMTWGSDAGLLSSHSRA
;
A
#
# COMPACT_ATOMS: atom_id res chain seq x y z
N MET A 1 -5.87 23.44 25.22
CA MET A 1 -6.76 24.10 24.24
C MET A 1 -7.46 23.00 23.50
N SER A 2 -8.80 22.95 23.56
CA SER A 2 -9.60 21.93 22.89
C SER A 2 -9.47 22.10 21.37
N PHE A 3 -9.42 21.00 20.62
CA PHE A 3 -9.38 20.97 19.14
C PHE A 3 -10.56 21.76 18.52
N THR A 4 -11.70 21.77 19.19
CA THR A 4 -12.86 22.62 18.87
C THR A 4 -12.52 24.12 18.89
N ASN A 5 -11.73 24.61 19.84
CA ASN A 5 -11.32 26.01 19.87
C ASN A 5 -10.36 26.39 18.75
N TRP A 6 -9.62 25.41 18.18
CA TRP A 6 -8.74 25.66 17.03
C TRP A 6 -9.56 25.77 15.73
N ILE A 7 -10.60 24.95 15.55
CA ILE A 7 -11.53 25.05 14.41
C ILE A 7 -12.34 26.34 14.47
N PHE A 8 -12.89 26.69 15.64
CA PHE A 8 -13.59 27.97 15.84
C PHE A 8 -12.68 29.20 15.69
N ALA A 9 -11.40 29.09 16.08
CA ALA A 9 -10.43 30.17 15.83
C ALA A 9 -10.06 30.31 14.34
N ALA A 10 -10.19 29.26 13.54
CA ALA A 10 -10.06 29.33 12.09
C ALA A 10 -11.30 29.96 11.43
N GLU A 11 -12.47 29.80 12.00
CA GLU A 11 -13.75 30.39 11.54
C GLU A 11 -13.91 31.83 11.98
N THR A 12 -13.37 32.21 13.15
CA THR A 12 -13.31 33.56 13.67
C THR A 12 -11.94 34.23 13.51
N GLY A 13 -10.99 33.51 12.89
CA GLY A 13 -9.68 34.04 12.58
C GLY A 13 -9.83 35.30 11.75
N ASP A 14 -9.39 36.39 12.33
CA ASP A 14 -9.47 37.73 11.78
C ASP A 14 -8.75 37.84 10.42
N TRP A 15 -9.43 37.38 9.37
CA TRP A 15 -8.98 37.51 7.99
C TRP A 15 -9.08 38.97 7.50
N THR A 16 -9.73 39.87 8.29
CA THR A 16 -9.87 41.28 7.98
C THR A 16 -8.52 41.95 7.90
N GLY A 17 -7.61 41.70 8.85
CA GLY A 17 -6.25 42.24 8.83
C GLY A 17 -5.42 41.74 7.64
N ARG A 18 -5.70 40.53 7.14
CA ARG A 18 -5.02 40.00 5.94
C ARG A 18 -5.61 40.56 4.65
N LYS A 19 -6.93 40.81 4.60
CA LYS A 19 -7.58 41.52 3.49
C LYS A 19 -7.03 42.93 3.35
N GLU A 20 -6.87 43.67 4.44
CA GLU A 20 -6.25 45.01 4.46
C GLU A 20 -4.78 44.96 3.99
N ALA A 21 -4.00 43.97 4.44
CA ALA A 21 -2.61 43.82 4.04
C ALA A 21 -2.42 43.52 2.55
N VAL A 22 -3.40 42.88 1.89
CA VAL A 22 -3.39 42.55 0.46
C VAL A 22 -4.11 43.64 -0.37
N GLY A 23 -4.71 44.67 0.26
CA GLY A 23 -5.38 45.78 -0.42
C GLY A 23 -6.70 45.36 -1.10
N LEU A 24 -7.32 44.27 -0.66
CA LEU A 24 -8.65 43.87 -1.13
C LEU A 24 -9.69 44.80 -0.52
N ALA A 25 -10.48 45.46 -1.37
CA ALA A 25 -11.55 46.33 -0.93
C ALA A 25 -12.61 45.55 -0.11
N GLU A 26 -13.12 46.17 0.95
CA GLU A 26 -14.17 45.59 1.83
C GLU A 26 -15.48 45.21 1.10
N THR A 27 -15.65 45.63 -0.14
CA THR A 27 -16.84 45.39 -0.97
C THR A 27 -16.50 44.62 -2.23
N ASP A 28 -15.77 43.50 -2.09
CA ASP A 28 -15.54 42.63 -3.25
C ASP A 28 -16.84 41.88 -3.58
N VAL A 29 -17.17 41.81 -4.86
CA VAL A 29 -18.33 41.08 -5.39
C VAL A 29 -18.32 39.62 -4.92
N LEU A 30 -17.13 39.06 -4.66
CA LEU A 30 -16.94 37.71 -4.13
C LEU A 30 -17.47 37.53 -2.69
N ASP A 31 -17.46 38.60 -1.87
CA ASP A 31 -18.00 38.53 -0.51
C ASP A 31 -19.56 38.54 -0.51
N GLN A 32 -20.19 39.03 -1.57
CA GLN A 32 -21.65 39.01 -1.74
C GLN A 32 -22.20 37.68 -2.25
N PHE A 33 -21.36 36.84 -2.88
CA PHE A 33 -21.74 35.54 -3.44
C PHE A 33 -21.04 34.37 -2.74
N GLN A 34 -20.97 34.41 -1.41
CA GLN A 34 -20.43 33.26 -0.66
C GLN A 34 -21.46 32.12 -0.66
N LEU A 35 -21.10 31.00 -1.26
CA LEU A 35 -21.86 29.74 -1.14
C LEU A 35 -21.70 29.25 0.30
N PRO A 36 -22.78 29.05 1.08
CA PRO A 36 -22.69 28.57 2.46
C PRO A 36 -22.44 27.05 2.49
N VAL A 37 -21.37 26.60 1.82
CA VAL A 37 -21.03 25.18 1.68
C VAL A 37 -20.76 24.55 3.04
N GLY A 38 -20.04 25.26 3.93
CA GLY A 38 -19.80 24.82 5.30
C GLY A 38 -21.09 24.55 6.06
N TYR A 39 -22.02 25.50 6.03
CA TYR A 39 -23.31 25.36 6.72
C TYR A 39 -24.16 24.18 6.22
N TRP A 40 -24.13 23.90 4.91
CA TRP A 40 -24.82 22.72 4.37
C TRP A 40 -24.19 21.40 4.82
N PHE A 41 -22.85 21.37 4.89
CA PHE A 41 -22.13 20.20 5.40
C PHE A 41 -22.37 20.00 6.90
N ASP A 42 -22.36 21.08 7.71
CA ASP A 42 -22.65 21.00 9.15
C ASP A 42 -24.06 20.44 9.39
N GLN A 43 -25.07 20.98 8.68
CA GLN A 43 -26.43 20.43 8.78
C GLN A 43 -26.55 18.97 8.35
N MET A 44 -25.82 18.58 7.32
CA MET A 44 -25.78 17.18 6.86
C MET A 44 -25.13 16.29 7.91
N VAL A 45 -24.05 16.72 8.52
CA VAL A 45 -23.35 16.00 9.59
C VAL A 45 -24.24 15.86 10.82
N ASP A 46 -24.85 16.93 11.29
CA ASP A 46 -25.79 16.93 12.43
C ASP A 46 -27.00 16.01 12.16
N TRP A 47 -27.54 16.05 10.94
CA TRP A 47 -28.66 15.18 10.58
C TRP A 47 -28.24 13.71 10.55
N LEU A 48 -27.04 13.38 10.03
CA LEU A 48 -26.50 12.00 10.02
C LEU A 48 -26.24 11.52 11.45
N ASP A 49 -25.68 12.35 12.31
CA ASP A 49 -25.40 11.98 13.71
C ASP A 49 -26.71 11.73 14.50
N LEU A 50 -27.74 12.53 14.26
CA LEU A 50 -29.00 12.36 14.95
C LEU A 50 -29.89 11.22 14.44
N ASN A 51 -29.88 10.95 13.12
CA ASN A 51 -30.83 10.04 12.48
C ASN A 51 -30.22 8.74 11.96
N ALA A 52 -28.91 8.70 11.75
CA ALA A 52 -28.22 7.62 11.06
C ALA A 52 -27.09 6.98 11.89
N GLN A 53 -27.07 7.15 13.23
CA GLN A 53 -26.06 6.54 14.10
C GLN A 53 -25.95 5.03 13.88
N TRP A 54 -27.07 4.33 13.72
CA TRP A 54 -27.11 2.90 13.44
C TRP A 54 -26.35 2.52 12.17
N LEU A 55 -26.36 3.40 11.15
CA LEU A 55 -25.62 3.21 9.91
C LEU A 55 -24.12 3.44 10.13
N LEU A 56 -23.77 4.49 10.87
CA LEU A 56 -22.38 4.80 11.23
C LEU A 56 -21.78 3.68 12.08
N ASP A 57 -22.50 3.19 13.07
CA ASP A 57 -22.10 2.05 13.90
C ASP A 57 -21.96 0.77 13.07
N GLY A 58 -22.88 0.55 12.11
CA GLY A 58 -22.81 -0.57 11.18
C GLY A 58 -21.58 -0.52 10.26
N ILE A 59 -21.19 0.67 9.83
CA ILE A 59 -19.96 0.88 9.03
C ILE A 59 -18.71 0.71 9.91
N LYS A 60 -18.76 1.18 11.15
CA LYS A 60 -17.67 1.10 12.11
C LYS A 60 -17.40 -0.33 12.57
N TRP A 61 -18.45 -1.11 12.79
CA TRP A 61 -18.38 -2.45 13.37
C TRP A 61 -17.38 -3.41 12.72
N PRO A 62 -17.28 -3.56 11.39
CA PRO A 62 -16.29 -4.44 10.77
C PRO A 62 -14.84 -4.03 11.08
N PHE A 63 -14.58 -2.73 11.18
CA PHE A 63 -13.26 -2.20 11.49
C PHE A 63 -12.91 -2.42 12.96
N ASP A 64 -13.81 -2.09 13.89
CA ASP A 64 -13.65 -2.34 15.32
C ASP A 64 -13.42 -3.85 15.55
N PHE A 65 -14.29 -4.70 15.00
CA PHE A 65 -14.20 -6.13 15.16
C PHE A 65 -12.88 -6.71 14.65
N LEU A 66 -12.42 -6.30 13.47
CA LEU A 66 -11.17 -6.80 12.92
C LEU A 66 -9.95 -6.24 13.63
N LEU A 67 -9.97 -4.95 14.01
CA LEU A 67 -8.87 -4.33 14.74
C LEU A 67 -8.74 -4.92 16.14
N ASP A 68 -9.82 -5.09 16.87
CA ASP A 68 -9.79 -5.68 18.21
C ASP A 68 -9.33 -7.13 18.16
N ASN A 69 -9.94 -7.99 17.35
CA ASN A 69 -9.58 -9.40 17.30
C ASN A 69 -8.17 -9.65 16.69
N ILE A 70 -7.79 -8.94 15.59
CA ILE A 70 -6.52 -9.19 14.92
C ILE A 70 -5.36 -8.49 15.63
N VAL A 71 -5.56 -7.23 16.06
CA VAL A 71 -4.46 -6.45 16.63
C VAL A 71 -4.36 -6.70 18.12
N ASN A 72 -5.44 -6.45 18.89
CA ASN A 72 -5.40 -6.48 20.34
C ASN A 72 -5.38 -7.90 20.90
N ASP A 73 -6.25 -8.80 20.39
CA ASP A 73 -6.41 -10.14 20.95
C ASP A 73 -5.41 -11.15 20.34
N PHE A 74 -4.96 -10.94 19.11
CA PHE A 74 -4.07 -11.90 18.45
C PHE A 74 -2.63 -11.39 18.37
N LEU A 75 -2.35 -10.30 17.64
CA LEU A 75 -0.97 -9.86 17.38
C LEU A 75 -0.22 -9.37 18.62
N LEU A 76 -0.90 -8.72 19.56
CA LEU A 76 -0.28 -8.18 20.77
C LEU A 76 -0.11 -9.24 21.88
N VAL A 77 -0.91 -10.29 21.86
CA VAL A 77 -0.85 -11.37 22.87
C VAL A 77 0.20 -12.43 22.51
N ILE A 78 0.47 -12.64 21.21
CA ILE A 78 1.46 -13.63 20.78
C ILE A 78 2.87 -13.20 21.18
N PRO A 79 3.66 -14.10 21.79
CA PRO A 79 5.07 -13.87 22.08
C PRO A 79 5.84 -13.48 20.81
N TRP A 80 6.72 -12.49 20.93
CA TRP A 80 7.47 -11.91 19.80
C TRP A 80 8.20 -12.97 18.94
N TYR A 81 8.77 -13.98 19.57
CA TYR A 81 9.52 -15.03 18.89
C TYR A 81 8.62 -15.90 18.00
N LEU A 82 7.35 -16.12 18.37
CA LEU A 82 6.39 -16.85 17.54
C LEU A 82 6.01 -16.05 16.30
N VAL A 83 5.86 -14.74 16.42
CA VAL A 83 5.60 -13.87 15.25
C VAL A 83 6.78 -13.92 14.28
N VAL A 84 8.01 -13.85 14.78
CA VAL A 84 9.22 -13.96 13.97
C VAL A 84 9.30 -15.32 13.27
N ILE A 85 9.11 -16.42 14.02
CA ILE A 85 9.12 -17.78 13.46
C ILE A 85 8.03 -17.92 12.39
N PHE A 86 6.81 -17.47 12.69
CA PHE A 86 5.70 -17.50 11.74
C PHE A 86 6.04 -16.75 10.45
N THR A 87 6.61 -15.54 10.56
CA THR A 87 7.02 -14.73 9.40
C THR A 87 8.12 -15.41 8.59
N VAL A 88 9.12 -16.01 9.26
CA VAL A 88 10.18 -16.78 8.58
C VAL A 88 9.60 -17.98 7.85
N VAL A 89 8.73 -18.74 8.50
CA VAL A 89 8.08 -19.92 7.90
C VAL A 89 7.21 -19.51 6.72
N LEU A 90 6.33 -18.50 6.93
CA LEU A 90 5.43 -18.00 5.90
C LEU A 90 6.23 -17.49 4.68
N GLY A 91 7.22 -16.64 4.90
CA GLY A 91 8.07 -16.10 3.85
C GLY A 91 8.87 -17.19 3.11
N SER A 92 9.33 -18.22 3.83
CA SER A 92 10.04 -19.35 3.24
C SER A 92 9.13 -20.27 2.42
N LEU A 93 7.87 -20.45 2.84
CA LEU A 93 6.89 -21.28 2.14
C LEU A 93 6.31 -20.58 0.91
N VAL A 94 5.97 -19.28 1.06
CA VAL A 94 5.32 -18.49 0.00
C VAL A 94 6.34 -18.07 -1.07
N ARG A 95 7.58 -17.80 -0.67
CA ARG A 95 8.60 -17.20 -1.55
C ARG A 95 9.86 -18.08 -1.59
N THR A 96 10.88 -17.63 -0.92
CA THR A 96 12.17 -18.30 -0.82
C THR A 96 12.66 -18.29 0.62
N PRO A 97 13.47 -19.29 1.04
CA PRO A 97 14.04 -19.28 2.39
C PRO A 97 14.85 -18.01 2.71
N LYS A 98 15.46 -17.40 1.68
CA LYS A 98 16.18 -16.12 1.84
C LYS A 98 15.27 -14.99 2.22
N VAL A 99 14.10 -14.86 1.55
CA VAL A 99 13.10 -13.84 1.85
C VAL A 99 12.51 -14.03 3.24
N GLY A 100 12.18 -15.28 3.61
CA GLY A 100 11.72 -15.60 4.96
C GLY A 100 12.72 -15.19 6.04
N LEU A 101 14.00 -15.55 5.87
CA LEU A 101 15.05 -15.21 6.80
C LEU A 101 15.29 -13.69 6.91
N MET A 102 15.31 -12.98 5.77
CA MET A 102 15.46 -11.52 5.76
C MET A 102 14.28 -10.82 6.45
N SER A 103 13.04 -11.28 6.21
CA SER A 103 11.85 -10.75 6.85
C SER A 103 11.87 -10.97 8.37
N GLY A 104 12.26 -12.17 8.80
CA GLY A 104 12.45 -12.48 10.22
C GLY A 104 13.54 -11.64 10.88
N ALA A 105 14.70 -11.49 10.21
CA ALA A 105 15.79 -10.63 10.70
C ALA A 105 15.36 -9.16 10.84
N GLY A 106 14.56 -8.66 9.88
CA GLY A 106 13.98 -7.32 9.97
C GLY A 106 13.08 -7.15 11.19
N LEU A 107 12.17 -8.11 11.45
CA LEU A 107 11.32 -8.04 12.65
C LEU A 107 12.13 -8.15 13.96
N VAL A 108 13.16 -9.00 14.00
CA VAL A 108 14.07 -9.06 15.13
C VAL A 108 14.76 -7.71 15.36
N MET A 109 15.19 -7.04 14.30
CA MET A 109 15.77 -5.69 14.40
C MET A 109 14.78 -4.70 15.03
N CYS A 110 13.49 -4.73 14.66
CA CYS A 110 12.47 -3.90 15.32
C CYS A 110 12.34 -4.21 16.81
N GLY A 111 12.45 -5.48 17.21
CA GLY A 111 12.48 -5.90 18.62
C GLY A 111 13.74 -5.43 19.38
N LEU A 112 14.90 -5.44 18.71
CA LEU A 112 16.17 -4.97 19.31
C LEU A 112 16.21 -3.46 19.52
N LEU A 113 15.43 -2.67 18.78
CA LEU A 113 15.26 -1.24 19.03
C LEU A 113 14.55 -0.96 20.37
N GLY A 114 13.81 -1.94 20.92
CA GLY A 114 13.14 -1.87 22.21
C GLY A 114 11.70 -2.36 22.19
N SER A 115 11.18 -2.71 23.36
CA SER A 115 9.83 -3.25 23.52
C SER A 115 8.72 -2.29 23.03
N MET A 116 8.92 -0.98 23.17
CA MET A 116 8.02 0.05 22.66
C MET A 116 7.91 -0.02 21.13
N TYR A 117 9.05 -0.12 20.43
CA TYR A 117 9.05 -0.21 18.95
C TYR A 117 8.44 -1.52 18.48
N TRP A 118 8.63 -2.62 19.20
CA TRP A 118 7.98 -3.89 18.89
C TRP A 118 6.45 -3.77 18.94
N LEU A 119 5.92 -3.20 20.04
CA LEU A 119 4.50 -3.01 20.24
C LEU A 119 3.88 -2.17 19.11
N GLU A 120 4.51 -1.02 18.81
CA GLU A 120 4.04 -0.12 17.76
C GLU A 120 4.23 -0.72 16.35
N THR A 121 5.21 -1.60 16.16
CA THR A 121 5.37 -2.41 14.93
C THR A 121 4.17 -3.34 14.73
N MET A 122 3.76 -4.08 15.75
CA MET A 122 2.60 -4.98 15.67
C MET A 122 1.31 -4.22 15.40
N ARG A 123 1.10 -3.07 16.03
CA ARG A 123 -0.04 -2.19 15.76
C ARG A 123 -0.06 -1.71 14.30
N THR A 124 1.08 -1.29 13.78
CA THR A 124 1.20 -0.84 12.39
C THR A 124 0.92 -1.97 11.41
N ILE A 125 1.51 -3.14 11.62
CA ILE A 125 1.26 -4.33 10.79
C ILE A 125 -0.22 -4.70 10.83
N GLY A 126 -0.82 -4.73 12.02
CA GLY A 126 -2.23 -5.06 12.19
C GLY A 126 -3.16 -4.09 11.48
N MET A 127 -2.97 -2.78 11.65
CA MET A 127 -3.74 -1.76 10.97
C MET A 127 -3.65 -1.88 9.43
N VAL A 128 -2.43 -2.06 8.90
CA VAL A 128 -2.20 -2.21 7.46
C VAL A 128 -2.85 -3.50 6.94
N LEU A 129 -2.71 -4.62 7.65
CA LEU A 129 -3.32 -5.89 7.24
C LEU A 129 -4.85 -5.82 7.24
N VAL A 130 -5.46 -5.17 8.25
CA VAL A 130 -6.91 -4.96 8.30
C VAL A 130 -7.36 -4.08 7.14
N ALA A 131 -6.68 -2.96 6.88
CA ALA A 131 -7.01 -2.08 5.77
C ALA A 131 -6.92 -2.81 4.42
N VAL A 132 -5.83 -3.53 4.15
CA VAL A 132 -5.61 -4.29 2.90
C VAL A 132 -6.58 -5.46 2.79
N GLY A 133 -6.86 -6.15 3.89
CA GLY A 133 -7.85 -7.24 3.94
C GLY A 133 -9.25 -6.76 3.57
N LEU A 134 -9.68 -5.62 4.11
CA LEU A 134 -10.95 -5.00 3.75
C LEU A 134 -10.94 -4.48 2.30
N CYS A 135 -9.83 -3.92 1.83
CA CYS A 135 -9.67 -3.59 0.41
C CYS A 135 -9.84 -4.82 -0.47
N ALA A 136 -9.27 -5.97 -0.09
CA ALA A 136 -9.41 -7.20 -0.84
C ALA A 136 -10.85 -7.72 -0.84
N LEU A 137 -11.50 -7.71 0.34
CA LEU A 137 -12.86 -8.18 0.52
C LEU A 137 -13.87 -7.37 -0.32
N ILE A 138 -13.68 -6.06 -0.41
CA ILE A 138 -14.58 -5.15 -1.13
C ILE A 138 -14.10 -4.95 -2.57
N GLY A 139 -12.81 -4.75 -2.79
CA GLY A 139 -12.23 -4.38 -4.07
C GLY A 139 -12.24 -5.49 -5.11
N ILE A 140 -12.00 -6.75 -4.69
CA ILE A 140 -12.03 -7.88 -5.63
C ILE A 140 -13.44 -8.09 -6.19
N PRO A 141 -14.53 -8.19 -5.39
CA PRO A 141 -15.88 -8.29 -5.94
C PRO A 141 -16.27 -7.10 -6.82
N ILE A 142 -15.97 -5.87 -6.40
CA ILE A 142 -16.24 -4.67 -7.22
C ILE A 142 -15.48 -4.74 -8.55
N GLY A 143 -14.20 -5.12 -8.53
CA GLY A 143 -13.39 -5.27 -9.74
C GLY A 143 -13.93 -6.33 -10.69
N VAL A 144 -14.42 -7.47 -10.16
CA VAL A 144 -15.09 -8.53 -10.94
C VAL A 144 -16.37 -8.00 -11.60
N ILE A 145 -17.21 -7.27 -10.86
CA ILE A 145 -18.43 -6.66 -11.39
C ILE A 145 -18.09 -5.66 -12.51
N CYS A 146 -17.09 -4.80 -12.29
CA CYS A 146 -16.60 -3.85 -13.27
C CYS A 146 -16.03 -4.51 -14.53
N ALA A 147 -15.43 -5.69 -14.41
CA ALA A 147 -14.92 -6.45 -15.54
C ALA A 147 -16.03 -7.05 -16.40
N ARG A 148 -17.14 -7.43 -15.77
CA ARG A 148 -18.28 -8.08 -16.43
C ARG A 148 -19.31 -7.10 -16.98
N VAL A 149 -19.45 -5.93 -16.37
CA VAL A 149 -20.52 -4.96 -16.68
C VAL A 149 -19.90 -3.60 -16.97
N ASP A 150 -19.90 -3.20 -18.26
CA ASP A 150 -19.32 -1.92 -18.68
C ASP A 150 -20.02 -0.71 -18.06
N SER A 151 -21.33 -0.79 -17.87
CA SER A 151 -22.09 0.27 -17.20
C SER A 151 -21.62 0.48 -15.75
N ALA A 152 -21.31 -0.60 -15.03
CA ALA A 152 -20.76 -0.52 -13.67
C ALA A 152 -19.37 0.14 -13.68
N TRP A 153 -18.53 -0.22 -14.65
CA TRP A 153 -17.20 0.40 -14.80
C TRP A 153 -17.29 1.90 -15.06
N ASN A 154 -18.21 2.33 -15.94
CA ASN A 154 -18.39 3.74 -16.28
C ASN A 154 -18.83 4.59 -15.07
N VAL A 155 -19.55 4.00 -14.11
CA VAL A 155 -19.97 4.67 -12.86
C VAL A 155 -18.89 4.60 -11.80
N ILE A 156 -18.25 3.45 -11.63
CA ILE A 156 -17.27 3.22 -10.55
C ILE A 156 -15.95 3.91 -10.84
N ARG A 157 -15.52 3.96 -12.11
CA ARG A 157 -14.25 4.58 -12.51
C ARG A 157 -14.10 6.03 -12.00
N PRO A 158 -15.03 6.97 -12.24
CA PRO A 158 -14.89 8.34 -11.74
C PRO A 158 -14.88 8.42 -10.21
N ILE A 159 -15.55 7.51 -9.51
CA ILE A 159 -15.50 7.41 -8.03
C ILE A 159 -14.09 7.02 -7.58
N LEU A 160 -13.49 5.98 -8.21
CA LEU A 160 -12.13 5.58 -7.93
C LEU A 160 -11.11 6.69 -8.25
N ASP A 161 -11.36 7.45 -9.31
CA ASP A 161 -10.52 8.59 -9.68
C ASP A 161 -10.64 9.69 -8.61
N ALA A 162 -11.85 10.02 -8.14
CA ALA A 162 -12.09 10.97 -7.07
C ALA A 162 -11.41 10.56 -5.74
N MET A 163 -11.48 9.27 -5.36
CA MET A 163 -10.83 8.74 -4.16
C MET A 163 -9.31 8.97 -4.13
N GLN A 164 -8.66 9.06 -5.28
CA GLN A 164 -7.22 9.27 -5.39
C GLN A 164 -6.82 10.72 -5.70
N THR A 165 -7.69 11.49 -6.37
CA THR A 165 -7.40 12.88 -6.73
C THR A 165 -7.71 13.87 -5.61
N VAL A 166 -8.73 13.57 -4.81
CA VAL A 166 -9.09 14.39 -3.64
C VAL A 166 -8.01 14.19 -2.57
N HIS A 167 -7.47 15.30 -2.05
CA HIS A 167 -6.45 15.25 -1.02
C HIS A 167 -6.99 14.57 0.24
N THR A 168 -6.20 13.69 0.83
CA THR A 168 -6.60 12.84 1.98
C THR A 168 -7.18 13.67 3.15
N PHE A 169 -6.68 14.86 3.41
CA PHE A 169 -7.21 15.72 4.48
C PHE A 169 -8.67 16.13 4.28
N VAL A 170 -9.16 16.18 3.03
CA VAL A 170 -10.55 16.61 2.76
C VAL A 170 -11.53 15.57 3.29
N TYR A 171 -11.28 14.27 3.08
CA TYR A 171 -12.17 13.23 3.61
C TYR A 171 -11.76 12.75 5.01
N MET A 172 -10.56 13.04 5.47
CA MET A 172 -10.16 12.77 6.85
C MET A 172 -11.06 13.49 7.86
N VAL A 173 -11.42 14.76 7.60
CA VAL A 173 -12.20 15.59 8.50
C VAL A 173 -13.56 14.95 8.84
N PRO A 174 -14.44 14.61 7.87
CA PRO A 174 -15.71 13.97 8.19
C PRO A 174 -15.55 12.62 8.89
N PHE A 175 -14.52 11.82 8.55
CA PHE A 175 -14.29 10.54 9.24
C PHE A 175 -13.93 10.73 10.72
N VAL A 176 -13.14 11.74 11.06
CA VAL A 176 -12.83 12.06 12.45
C VAL A 176 -14.08 12.58 13.19
N PHE A 177 -14.94 13.34 12.53
CA PHE A 177 -16.19 13.81 13.13
C PHE A 177 -17.15 12.65 13.47
N PHE A 178 -17.38 11.75 12.54
CA PHE A 178 -18.31 10.63 12.72
C PHE A 178 -17.78 9.51 13.62
N PHE A 179 -16.49 9.21 13.55
CA PHE A 179 -15.90 8.02 14.20
C PHE A 179 -14.91 8.36 15.32
N SER A 180 -14.78 9.64 15.67
CA SER A 180 -13.83 10.16 16.65
C SER A 180 -12.36 10.00 16.21
N ILE A 181 -11.41 10.50 17.00
CA ILE A 181 -9.98 10.37 16.75
C ILE A 181 -9.53 8.96 17.14
N GLY A 182 -8.85 8.23 16.27
CA GLY A 182 -8.33 6.90 16.60
C GLY A 182 -7.93 6.03 15.41
N VAL A 183 -7.70 4.75 15.70
CA VAL A 183 -7.24 3.77 14.71
C VAL A 183 -8.32 3.44 13.67
N VAL A 184 -9.59 3.42 14.06
CA VAL A 184 -10.71 3.06 13.19
C VAL A 184 -10.87 4.03 12.02
N PRO A 185 -11.09 5.35 12.23
CA PRO A 185 -11.19 6.29 11.11
C PRO A 185 -9.89 6.36 10.29
N ALA A 186 -8.73 6.19 10.93
CA ALA A 186 -7.47 6.14 10.22
C ALA A 186 -7.38 4.92 9.27
N THR A 187 -7.87 3.76 9.71
CA THR A 187 -7.94 2.55 8.87
C THR A 187 -8.95 2.71 7.72
N MET A 188 -10.10 3.35 7.99
CA MET A 188 -11.10 3.67 6.96
C MET A 188 -10.54 4.59 5.86
N VAL A 189 -9.88 5.66 6.26
CA VAL A 189 -9.23 6.61 5.34
C VAL A 189 -8.13 5.93 4.53
N THR A 190 -7.32 5.08 5.19
CA THR A 190 -6.30 4.27 4.53
C THR A 190 -6.92 3.34 3.49
N MET A 191 -8.03 2.68 3.81
CA MET A 191 -8.77 1.80 2.90
C MET A 191 -9.28 2.57 1.68
N ILE A 192 -9.90 3.74 1.87
CA ILE A 192 -10.41 4.57 0.78
C ILE A 192 -9.29 4.93 -0.21
N TYR A 193 -8.14 5.33 0.30
CA TYR A 193 -7.01 5.71 -0.54
C TYR A 193 -6.37 4.52 -1.27
N ALA A 194 -6.30 3.37 -0.61
CA ALA A 194 -5.60 2.19 -1.11
C ALA A 194 -6.46 1.26 -1.99
N LEU A 195 -7.80 1.39 -1.97
CA LEU A 195 -8.74 0.54 -2.69
C LEU A 195 -8.67 0.65 -4.23
N PRO A 196 -8.56 1.85 -4.83
CA PRO A 196 -8.72 2.02 -6.28
C PRO A 196 -7.76 1.22 -7.16
N PRO A 197 -6.45 1.08 -6.85
CA PRO A 197 -5.56 0.27 -7.67
C PRO A 197 -5.98 -1.19 -7.73
N LEU A 198 -6.45 -1.76 -6.62
CA LEU A 198 -6.90 -3.14 -6.58
C LEU A 198 -8.09 -3.37 -7.52
N VAL A 199 -9.12 -2.52 -7.43
CA VAL A 199 -10.31 -2.61 -8.29
C VAL A 199 -9.92 -2.52 -9.77
N ARG A 200 -9.02 -1.58 -10.11
CA ARG A 200 -8.53 -1.41 -11.48
C ARG A 200 -7.74 -2.63 -11.96
N MET A 201 -6.86 -3.18 -11.15
CA MET A 201 -6.04 -4.34 -11.52
C MET A 201 -6.86 -5.62 -11.62
N VAL A 202 -7.88 -5.81 -10.79
CA VAL A 202 -8.84 -6.92 -10.93
C VAL A 202 -9.63 -6.80 -12.22
N ASN A 203 -10.19 -5.62 -12.50
CA ASN A 203 -10.92 -5.35 -13.74
C ASN A 203 -10.03 -5.60 -14.96
N LEU A 204 -8.81 -5.05 -14.96
CA LEU A 204 -7.85 -5.21 -16.04
C LEU A 204 -7.46 -6.67 -16.24
N GLY A 205 -7.13 -7.38 -15.15
CA GLY A 205 -6.70 -8.77 -15.19
C GLY A 205 -7.75 -9.70 -15.80
N ILE A 206 -9.03 -9.51 -15.45
CA ILE A 206 -10.13 -10.31 -15.99
C ILE A 206 -10.38 -9.99 -17.47
N ARG A 207 -10.31 -8.72 -17.86
CA ARG A 207 -10.51 -8.29 -19.25
C ARG A 207 -9.37 -8.69 -20.19
N HIS A 208 -8.16 -8.92 -19.66
CA HIS A 208 -7.00 -9.35 -20.46
C HIS A 208 -6.88 -10.86 -20.64
N VAL A 209 -7.81 -11.64 -20.10
CA VAL A 209 -7.86 -13.07 -20.37
C VAL A 209 -8.16 -13.29 -21.87
N PRO A 210 -7.35 -14.09 -22.61
CA PRO A 210 -7.54 -14.31 -24.03
C PRO A 210 -8.96 -14.83 -24.35
N GLU A 211 -9.62 -14.23 -25.33
CA GLU A 211 -10.99 -14.57 -25.72
C GLU A 211 -11.10 -16.03 -26.19
N ASP A 212 -10.08 -16.53 -26.89
CA ASP A 212 -10.03 -17.93 -27.37
C ASP A 212 -10.22 -18.93 -26.23
N VAL A 213 -9.61 -18.68 -25.05
CA VAL A 213 -9.73 -19.55 -23.87
C VAL A 213 -11.13 -19.47 -23.28
N VAL A 214 -11.73 -18.29 -23.26
CA VAL A 214 -13.09 -18.05 -22.78
C VAL A 214 -14.11 -18.72 -23.70
N GLU A 215 -13.96 -18.55 -25.02
CA GLU A 215 -14.82 -19.18 -26.02
C GLU A 215 -14.72 -20.69 -26.02
N ALA A 216 -13.50 -21.24 -25.94
CA ALA A 216 -13.29 -22.68 -25.80
C ALA A 216 -14.02 -23.22 -24.57
N SER A 217 -13.91 -22.56 -23.42
CA SER A 217 -14.61 -22.96 -22.20
C SER A 217 -16.12 -22.98 -22.37
N ARG A 218 -16.68 -21.96 -23.04
CA ARG A 218 -18.11 -21.91 -23.37
C ARG A 218 -18.53 -23.01 -24.35
N ALA A 219 -17.71 -23.30 -25.35
CA ALA A 219 -17.95 -24.37 -26.32
C ALA A 219 -18.02 -25.76 -25.65
N TYR A 220 -17.28 -25.99 -24.56
CA TYR A 220 -17.37 -27.18 -23.73
C TYR A 220 -18.55 -27.17 -22.75
N GLY A 221 -19.44 -26.17 -22.81
CA GLY A 221 -20.68 -26.09 -22.00
C GLY A 221 -20.48 -25.51 -20.59
N ALA A 222 -19.37 -24.80 -20.33
CA ALA A 222 -19.20 -24.12 -19.04
C ALA A 222 -20.20 -22.98 -18.87
N THR A 223 -20.80 -22.89 -17.69
CA THR A 223 -21.65 -21.75 -17.33
C THR A 223 -20.79 -20.50 -17.11
N GLU A 224 -21.38 -19.31 -17.24
CA GLU A 224 -20.66 -18.03 -17.05
C GLU A 224 -19.96 -17.93 -15.68
N LEU A 225 -20.53 -18.51 -14.63
CA LEU A 225 -19.91 -18.56 -13.32
C LEU A 225 -18.66 -19.45 -13.33
N ARG A 226 -18.71 -20.61 -13.98
CA ARG A 226 -17.54 -21.49 -14.14
C ARG A 226 -16.47 -20.87 -15.02
N VAL A 227 -16.83 -20.18 -16.09
CA VAL A 227 -15.88 -19.42 -16.90
C VAL A 227 -15.14 -18.39 -16.03
N LEU A 228 -15.87 -17.69 -15.15
CA LEU A 228 -15.26 -16.74 -14.23
C LEU A 228 -14.32 -17.42 -13.21
N THR A 229 -14.82 -18.44 -12.50
CA THR A 229 -14.10 -19.04 -11.36
C THR A 229 -12.94 -19.95 -11.80
N ASP A 230 -13.16 -20.73 -12.87
CA ASP A 230 -12.24 -21.80 -13.26
C ASP A 230 -11.25 -21.35 -14.36
N VAL A 231 -11.56 -20.27 -15.09
CA VAL A 231 -10.74 -19.77 -16.20
C VAL A 231 -10.24 -18.34 -15.93
N GLN A 232 -11.18 -17.37 -15.79
CA GLN A 232 -10.78 -15.97 -15.75
C GLN A 232 -10.07 -15.57 -14.45
N LEU A 233 -10.57 -15.95 -13.28
CA LEU A 233 -9.93 -15.62 -12.00
C LEU A 233 -8.54 -16.26 -11.83
N PRO A 234 -8.33 -17.55 -12.16
CA PRO A 234 -7.00 -18.14 -12.13
C PRO A 234 -5.99 -17.47 -13.07
N LEU A 235 -6.42 -17.14 -14.30
CA LEU A 235 -5.56 -16.44 -15.27
C LEU A 235 -5.33 -14.97 -14.90
N ALA A 236 -6.29 -14.31 -14.24
CA ALA A 236 -6.15 -12.96 -13.72
C ALA A 236 -5.36 -12.86 -12.40
N LYS A 237 -5.06 -14.00 -11.74
CA LYS A 237 -4.36 -14.04 -10.44
C LYS A 237 -3.09 -13.19 -10.39
N PRO A 238 -2.19 -13.18 -11.38
CA PRO A 238 -0.99 -12.34 -11.34
C PRO A 238 -1.34 -10.85 -11.26
N SER A 239 -2.34 -10.38 -12.02
CA SER A 239 -2.80 -8.99 -12.00
C SER A 239 -3.47 -8.64 -10.66
N ILE A 240 -4.27 -9.55 -10.10
CA ILE A 240 -4.90 -9.38 -8.77
C ILE A 240 -3.84 -9.25 -7.68
N MET A 241 -2.81 -10.12 -7.70
CA MET A 241 -1.71 -10.07 -6.74
C MET A 241 -0.88 -8.79 -6.88
N ALA A 242 -0.65 -8.32 -8.11
CA ALA A 242 0.00 -7.03 -8.35
C ALA A 242 -0.85 -5.87 -7.79
N GLY A 243 -2.17 -5.92 -7.95
CA GLY A 243 -3.11 -4.97 -7.35
C GLY A 243 -3.06 -4.97 -5.82
N LEU A 244 -3.04 -6.16 -5.21
CA LEU A 244 -2.91 -6.31 -3.75
C LEU A 244 -1.59 -5.74 -3.23
N ASN A 245 -0.47 -6.02 -3.92
CA ASN A 245 0.83 -5.46 -3.56
C ASN A 245 0.83 -3.93 -3.63
N GLN A 246 0.26 -3.35 -4.69
CA GLN A 246 0.14 -1.90 -4.82
C GLN A 246 -0.74 -1.28 -3.73
N THR A 247 -1.87 -1.93 -3.40
CA THR A 247 -2.74 -1.54 -2.29
C THR A 247 -1.99 -1.53 -0.96
N LEU A 248 -1.19 -2.57 -0.70
CA LEU A 248 -0.39 -2.68 0.51
C LEU A 248 0.65 -1.55 0.60
N MET A 249 1.35 -1.25 -0.49
CA MET A 249 2.32 -0.15 -0.53
C MET A 249 1.67 1.21 -0.25
N LEU A 250 0.47 1.45 -0.80
CA LEU A 250 -0.30 2.67 -0.53
C LEU A 250 -0.81 2.71 0.92
N ALA A 251 -1.24 1.58 1.49
CA ALA A 251 -1.64 1.51 2.89
C ALA A 251 -0.48 1.83 3.83
N ILE A 252 0.73 1.35 3.55
CA ILE A 252 1.93 1.70 4.31
C ILE A 252 2.26 3.20 4.17
N ALA A 253 2.15 3.77 2.99
CA ALA A 253 2.36 5.21 2.78
C ALA A 253 1.39 6.08 3.60
N MET A 254 0.17 5.57 3.87
CA MET A 254 -0.84 6.25 4.68
C MET A 254 -0.59 6.18 6.19
N VAL A 255 0.34 5.38 6.68
CA VAL A 255 0.64 5.24 8.12
C VAL A 255 1.02 6.59 8.76
N GLY A 256 1.72 7.46 8.02
CA GLY A 256 2.04 8.81 8.50
C GLY A 256 0.82 9.71 8.67
N ILE A 257 -0.16 9.63 7.75
CA ILE A 257 -1.42 10.37 7.82
C ILE A 257 -2.32 9.80 8.92
N ALA A 258 -2.36 8.47 9.06
CA ALA A 258 -3.06 7.79 10.14
C ALA A 258 -2.59 8.27 11.52
N ALA A 259 -1.32 8.58 11.67
CA ALA A 259 -0.74 9.14 12.90
C ALA A 259 -1.34 10.52 13.25
N ILE A 260 -1.60 11.36 12.27
CA ILE A 260 -2.25 12.68 12.48
C ILE A 260 -3.68 12.48 12.99
N MET A 261 -4.37 11.43 12.56
CA MET A 261 -5.69 11.03 13.07
C MET A 261 -5.67 10.36 14.44
N GLY A 262 -4.50 10.28 15.09
CA GLY A 262 -4.34 9.67 16.40
C GLY A 262 -4.26 8.13 16.39
N ALA A 263 -4.04 7.51 15.24
CA ALA A 263 -3.80 6.08 15.17
C ALA A 263 -2.48 5.72 15.85
N SER A 264 -2.52 4.74 16.76
CA SER A 264 -1.32 4.14 17.35
C SER A 264 -0.52 3.38 16.31
N GLY A 265 0.79 3.28 16.50
CA GLY A 265 1.71 2.60 15.58
C GLY A 265 3.00 3.38 15.40
N LEU A 266 3.90 2.84 14.56
CA LEU A 266 5.19 3.47 14.25
C LEU A 266 5.04 4.87 13.64
N GLY A 267 3.99 5.11 12.86
CA GLY A 267 3.69 6.43 12.31
C GLY A 267 3.54 7.49 13.39
N LEU A 268 2.86 7.17 14.50
CA LEU A 268 2.69 8.08 15.63
C LEU A 268 4.02 8.41 16.31
N LEU A 269 4.95 7.45 16.41
CA LEU A 269 6.28 7.70 16.95
C LEU A 269 7.08 8.63 16.04
N VAL A 270 7.04 8.41 14.73
CA VAL A 270 7.67 9.32 13.74
C VAL A 270 7.07 10.72 13.85
N PHE A 271 5.73 10.83 13.92
CA PHE A 271 5.05 12.11 14.04
C PHE A 271 5.42 12.85 15.32
N ARG A 272 5.46 12.17 16.47
CA ARG A 272 5.91 12.74 17.74
C ARG A 272 7.37 13.17 17.70
N ALA A 273 8.24 12.39 17.05
CA ALA A 273 9.64 12.74 16.89
C ALA A 273 9.81 14.06 16.13
N VAL A 274 9.02 14.28 15.07
CA VAL A 274 9.04 15.54 14.31
C VAL A 274 8.52 16.70 15.16
N GLN A 275 7.42 16.51 15.91
CA GLN A 275 6.84 17.55 16.75
C GLN A 275 7.79 17.98 17.89
N ASN A 276 8.52 17.02 18.48
CA ASN A 276 9.43 17.26 19.61
C ASN A 276 10.87 17.53 19.17
N LEU A 277 11.17 17.50 17.86
CA LEU A 277 12.52 17.60 17.29
C LEU A 277 13.48 16.54 17.88
N ASP A 278 12.94 15.36 18.26
CA ASP A 278 13.72 14.24 18.79
C ASP A 278 14.27 13.38 17.65
N VAL A 279 15.53 13.63 17.29
CA VAL A 279 16.23 12.95 16.21
C VAL A 279 16.40 11.46 16.50
N GLY A 280 16.67 11.09 17.78
CA GLY A 280 16.85 9.70 18.18
C GLY A 280 15.59 8.86 17.98
N LEU A 281 14.46 9.37 18.50
CA LEU A 281 13.15 8.75 18.32
C LEU A 281 12.77 8.69 16.81
N GLY A 282 13.07 9.75 16.05
CA GLY A 282 12.76 9.84 14.62
C GLY A 282 13.50 8.80 13.79
N ILE A 283 14.82 8.65 13.99
CA ILE A 283 15.63 7.67 13.27
C ILE A 283 15.20 6.24 13.64
N SER A 284 15.03 5.95 14.92
CA SER A 284 14.66 4.61 15.39
C SER A 284 13.27 4.18 14.89
N SER A 285 12.27 5.06 15.00
CA SER A 285 10.92 4.78 14.52
C SER A 285 10.83 4.75 12.97
N GLY A 286 11.56 5.62 12.29
CA GLY A 286 11.68 5.61 10.83
C GLY A 286 12.33 4.34 10.29
N LEU A 287 13.41 3.87 10.95
CA LEU A 287 14.08 2.62 10.60
C LEU A 287 13.15 1.40 10.82
N ALA A 288 12.40 1.38 11.93
CA ALA A 288 11.41 0.34 12.19
C ALA A 288 10.30 0.36 11.13
N LEU A 289 9.75 1.53 10.77
CA LEU A 289 8.71 1.66 9.76
C LEU A 289 9.22 1.23 8.38
N TRP A 290 10.44 1.64 8.00
CA TRP A 290 11.08 1.19 6.75
C TRP A 290 11.22 -0.34 6.71
N THR A 291 11.65 -0.94 7.82
CA THR A 291 11.81 -2.39 7.90
C THR A 291 10.47 -3.11 7.74
N VAL A 292 9.41 -2.63 8.40
CA VAL A 292 8.04 -3.17 8.23
C VAL A 292 7.59 -3.07 6.78
N ALA A 293 7.83 -1.92 6.13
CA ALA A 293 7.50 -1.73 4.73
C ALA A 293 8.19 -2.76 3.83
N VAL A 294 9.51 -2.98 4.03
CA VAL A 294 10.28 -3.97 3.26
C VAL A 294 9.78 -5.38 3.54
N VAL A 295 9.51 -5.74 4.80
CA VAL A 295 9.00 -7.08 5.15
C VAL A 295 7.65 -7.35 4.48
N LEU A 296 6.71 -6.44 4.58
CA LEU A 296 5.38 -6.59 4.00
C LEU A 296 5.43 -6.60 2.47
N ASP A 297 6.24 -5.74 1.85
CA ASP A 297 6.44 -5.72 0.40
C ASP A 297 7.00 -7.06 -0.09
N ARG A 298 8.07 -7.57 0.53
CA ARG A 298 8.69 -8.82 0.13
C ARG A 298 7.78 -10.03 0.29
N LEU A 299 6.89 -10.03 1.27
CA LEU A 299 5.91 -11.10 1.47
C LEU A 299 4.75 -11.05 0.47
N SER A 300 4.35 -9.85 0.02
CA SER A 300 3.17 -9.65 -0.83
C SER A 300 3.45 -9.61 -2.34
N GLN A 301 4.72 -9.48 -2.76
CA GLN A 301 5.08 -9.46 -4.18
C GLN A 301 4.54 -10.72 -4.90
N PRO A 302 4.13 -10.65 -6.18
CA PRO A 302 3.67 -11.83 -6.93
C PRO A 302 4.80 -12.85 -7.10
N GLU A 303 4.43 -14.11 -7.24
CA GLU A 303 5.35 -15.22 -7.42
C GLU A 303 6.19 -15.09 -8.70
N GLU A 304 7.51 -15.20 -8.59
CA GLU A 304 8.34 -15.52 -9.74
C GLU A 304 8.29 -17.04 -9.95
N ASP A 305 8.05 -17.48 -11.17
CA ASP A 305 7.84 -18.87 -11.53
C ASP A 305 8.92 -19.80 -10.93
N GLY A 306 8.48 -20.83 -10.20
CA GLY A 306 9.33 -21.92 -9.73
C GLY A 306 10.15 -21.71 -8.45
N ALA A 307 10.00 -20.56 -7.76
CA ALA A 307 10.82 -20.24 -6.59
C ALA A 307 10.33 -20.85 -5.25
N ASN A 308 9.08 -21.32 -5.18
CA ASN A 308 8.47 -21.78 -3.93
C ASN A 308 9.08 -23.06 -3.38
N LEU A 309 9.33 -23.06 -2.06
CA LEU A 309 9.78 -24.25 -1.34
C LEU A 309 8.80 -25.41 -1.52
N LEU A 310 7.49 -25.13 -1.55
CA LEU A 310 6.44 -26.14 -1.75
C LEU A 310 6.48 -26.76 -3.15
N THR A 311 6.70 -25.97 -4.20
CA THR A 311 6.87 -26.48 -5.57
C THR A 311 8.13 -27.31 -5.68
N ARG A 312 9.24 -26.87 -5.09
CA ARG A 312 10.49 -27.62 -5.03
C ARG A 312 10.36 -28.94 -4.26
N ILE A 313 9.69 -28.95 -3.10
CA ILE A 313 9.43 -30.17 -2.33
C ILE A 313 8.48 -31.09 -3.11
N ARG A 314 7.44 -30.55 -3.74
CA ARG A 314 6.51 -31.32 -4.56
C ARG A 314 7.19 -31.92 -5.79
N GLU A 315 8.04 -31.15 -6.45
CA GLU A 315 8.86 -31.61 -7.56
C GLU A 315 9.87 -32.67 -7.11
N ALA A 316 10.57 -32.45 -6.00
CA ALA A 316 11.49 -33.43 -5.44
C ALA A 316 10.79 -34.75 -5.02
N MET A 317 9.56 -34.65 -4.49
CA MET A 317 8.75 -35.83 -4.17
C MET A 317 8.19 -36.52 -5.42
N SER A 318 7.80 -35.78 -6.45
CA SER A 318 7.36 -36.36 -7.73
C SER A 318 8.51 -37.01 -8.48
N GLN A 319 9.70 -36.42 -8.45
CA GLN A 319 10.92 -36.95 -9.04
C GLN A 319 11.37 -38.29 -8.38
N ARG A 320 11.11 -38.46 -7.07
CA ARG A 320 11.34 -39.73 -6.38
C ARG A 320 10.34 -40.83 -6.76
N ARG A 321 9.15 -40.43 -7.27
CA ARG A 321 8.10 -41.38 -7.63
C ARG A 321 8.19 -41.89 -9.06
N ASP A 322 8.86 -41.16 -9.95
CA ASP A 322 8.91 -41.50 -11.39
C ASP A 322 10.26 -41.08 -12.02
N PRO A 323 11.33 -41.87 -11.89
CA PRO A 323 12.65 -41.54 -12.42
C PRO A 323 12.69 -41.46 -13.96
N GLU A 324 11.77 -42.12 -14.67
CA GLU A 324 11.69 -42.04 -16.14
C GLU A 324 11.14 -40.67 -16.60
N ALA A 325 10.26 -40.02 -15.83
CA ALA A 325 9.79 -38.69 -16.12
C ALA A 325 10.90 -37.64 -15.97
N LEU A 326 11.89 -37.87 -15.10
CA LEU A 326 13.07 -37.03 -14.96
C LEU A 326 13.96 -37.11 -16.20
N LEU A 327 14.21 -38.30 -16.73
CA LEU A 327 15.02 -38.49 -17.94
C LEU A 327 14.40 -37.79 -19.15
N ARG A 328 13.05 -37.86 -19.32
CA ARG A 328 12.33 -37.16 -20.38
C ARG A 328 12.40 -35.63 -20.23
N LYS A 329 12.40 -35.10 -18.98
CA LYS A 329 12.56 -33.65 -18.74
C LYS A 329 13.97 -33.15 -19.02
N ILE A 330 15.01 -33.96 -18.70
CA ILE A 330 16.40 -33.64 -18.99
C ILE A 330 16.63 -33.65 -20.51
N GLU A 331 16.11 -34.66 -21.24
CA GLU A 331 16.20 -34.70 -22.70
C GLU A 331 15.44 -33.53 -23.37
N ALA A 332 14.28 -33.13 -22.82
CA ALA A 332 13.54 -31.95 -23.32
C ALA A 332 14.29 -30.66 -23.06
N ALA A 333 14.88 -30.48 -21.88
CA ALA A 333 15.68 -29.33 -21.52
C ALA A 333 16.97 -29.20 -22.34
N GLU A 334 17.66 -30.30 -22.58
CA GLU A 334 18.85 -30.35 -23.48
C GLU A 334 18.48 -29.98 -24.92
N THR A 335 17.28 -30.35 -25.37
CA THR A 335 16.77 -30.00 -26.71
C THR A 335 16.38 -28.53 -26.81
N GLU A 336 15.85 -27.95 -25.76
CA GLU A 336 15.55 -26.50 -25.67
C GLU A 336 16.82 -25.65 -25.56
N ASP A 337 17.79 -26.05 -24.74
CA ASP A 337 19.10 -25.39 -24.64
C ASP A 337 19.87 -25.44 -25.96
N GLN A 338 19.81 -26.56 -26.70
CA GLN A 338 20.38 -26.65 -28.05
C GLN A 338 19.67 -25.71 -29.06
N LYS A 339 18.33 -25.56 -28.95
CA LYS A 339 17.57 -24.61 -29.78
C LYS A 339 17.87 -23.16 -29.38
N ALA A 340 17.93 -22.86 -28.09
CA ALA A 340 18.28 -21.54 -27.58
C ALA A 340 19.74 -21.15 -27.94
N SER A 341 20.69 -22.09 -27.82
CA SER A 341 22.09 -21.88 -28.22
C SER A 341 22.24 -21.63 -29.72
N LYS A 342 21.45 -22.30 -30.57
CA LYS A 342 21.41 -22.03 -32.01
C LYS A 342 20.77 -20.67 -32.31
N ALA A 343 19.73 -20.26 -31.57
CA ALA A 343 19.09 -18.95 -31.75
C ALA A 343 20.03 -17.81 -31.33
N ILE A 344 20.74 -17.97 -30.21
CA ILE A 344 21.74 -17.00 -29.72
C ILE A 344 22.92 -16.85 -30.70
N HIS A 345 23.35 -17.92 -31.38
CA HIS A 345 24.41 -17.84 -32.39
C HIS A 345 23.99 -17.06 -33.64
N VAL A 346 22.70 -17.03 -33.98
CA VAL A 346 22.18 -16.25 -35.11
C VAL A 346 21.97 -14.78 -34.74
N GLU A 347 21.71 -14.46 -33.48
CA GLU A 347 21.45 -13.09 -33.03
C GLU A 347 22.73 -12.31 -32.64
N HIS A 348 23.81 -13.01 -32.29
CA HIS A 348 25.09 -12.37 -31.91
C HIS A 348 25.91 -11.75 -33.06
N GLU A 349 25.50 -11.97 -34.30
CA GLU A 349 26.18 -11.35 -35.45
C GLU A 349 25.69 -9.93 -35.77
N VAL A 350 24.69 -9.39 -35.06
CA VAL A 350 24.03 -8.12 -35.45
C VAL A 350 24.08 -6.99 -34.38
N VAL A 351 24.47 -7.22 -33.12
CA VAL A 351 24.42 -6.14 -32.11
C VAL A 351 25.76 -5.99 -31.36
N SER A 352 26.49 -4.96 -31.68
CA SER A 352 27.74 -4.55 -30.98
C SER A 352 27.41 -4.10 -29.53
N SER A 353 27.78 -4.91 -28.54
CA SER A 353 27.57 -4.74 -27.10
C SER A 353 28.27 -3.53 -26.43
N GLY A 354 28.94 -2.67 -27.20
CA GLY A 354 29.67 -1.52 -26.65
C GLY A 354 28.81 -0.32 -26.26
N ARG A 355 27.68 -0.12 -26.91
CA ARG A 355 26.83 1.07 -26.70
C ARG A 355 25.91 0.98 -25.45
N GLU A 356 25.43 -0.20 -25.11
CA GLU A 356 24.55 -0.37 -23.93
C GLU A 356 25.31 -0.27 -22.61
N ARG A 357 26.55 -0.79 -22.55
CA ARG A 357 27.40 -0.65 -21.35
C ARG A 357 27.79 0.78 -21.08
N LEU A 358 28.03 1.58 -22.14
CA LEU A 358 28.31 3.00 -22.00
C LEU A 358 27.08 3.79 -21.52
N GLY A 359 25.88 3.47 -22.02
CA GLY A 359 24.63 4.09 -21.60
C GLY A 359 24.30 3.84 -20.11
N MET A 360 24.45 2.61 -19.63
CA MET A 360 24.26 2.27 -18.22
C MET A 360 25.30 2.92 -17.30
N ALA A 361 26.54 3.03 -17.72
CA ALA A 361 27.60 3.72 -16.98
C ALA A 361 27.34 5.24 -16.86
N ILE A 362 26.81 5.88 -17.90
CA ILE A 362 26.47 7.31 -17.90
C ILE A 362 25.27 7.58 -16.99
N VAL A 363 24.23 6.74 -17.02
CA VAL A 363 23.04 6.86 -16.13
C VAL A 363 23.43 6.62 -14.67
N GLY A 364 24.28 5.62 -14.38
CA GLY A 364 24.81 5.37 -13.05
C GLY A 364 25.65 6.51 -12.49
N LEU A 365 26.54 7.08 -13.30
CA LEU A 365 27.36 8.25 -12.94
C LEU A 365 26.49 9.50 -12.70
N GLY A 366 25.49 9.74 -13.55
CA GLY A 366 24.54 10.85 -13.40
C GLY A 366 23.75 10.77 -12.09
N GLY A 367 23.31 9.59 -11.69
CA GLY A 367 22.63 9.37 -10.41
C GLY A 367 23.53 9.65 -9.19
N VAL A 368 24.79 9.18 -9.23
CA VAL A 368 25.76 9.43 -8.15
C VAL A 368 26.10 10.92 -8.05
N VAL A 369 26.28 11.61 -9.16
CA VAL A 369 26.56 13.06 -9.18
C VAL A 369 25.37 13.86 -8.63
N ALA A 370 24.14 13.49 -8.93
CA ALA A 370 22.94 14.14 -8.39
C ALA A 370 22.83 13.97 -6.87
N VAL A 371 23.10 12.78 -6.34
CA VAL A 371 23.08 12.52 -4.89
C VAL A 371 24.20 13.26 -4.18
N VAL A 372 25.42 13.28 -4.73
CA VAL A 372 26.56 14.01 -4.14
C VAL A 372 26.33 15.52 -4.20
N SER A 373 25.76 16.04 -5.28
CA SER A 373 25.41 17.47 -5.42
C SER A 373 24.37 17.90 -4.38
N THR A 374 23.33 17.09 -4.15
CA THR A 374 22.31 17.38 -3.11
C THR A 374 22.89 17.31 -1.71
N LEU A 375 23.82 16.39 -1.43
CA LEU A 375 24.49 16.31 -0.15
C LEU A 375 25.48 17.47 0.09
N MET A 376 26.16 17.95 -0.97
CA MET A 376 27.05 19.11 -0.87
C MET A 376 26.31 20.42 -0.67
N THR A 377 25.15 20.63 -1.32
CA THR A 377 24.31 21.82 -1.08
C THR A 377 23.74 21.84 0.33
N TRP A 378 23.34 20.69 0.87
CA TRP A 378 22.90 20.57 2.27
C TRP A 378 24.03 20.86 3.27
N GLY A 379 25.25 20.44 2.98
CA GLY A 379 26.43 20.71 3.83
C GLY A 379 26.84 22.19 3.87
N SER A 380 26.63 22.94 2.77
CA SER A 380 26.94 24.38 2.70
C SER A 380 25.93 25.23 3.46
N ASP A 381 24.64 24.86 3.45
CA ASP A 381 23.59 25.59 4.17
C ASP A 381 23.67 25.37 5.69
N ALA A 382 24.12 24.19 6.15
CA ALA A 382 24.39 23.92 7.55
C ALA A 382 25.57 24.76 8.11
N GLY A 383 26.54 25.09 7.27
CA GLY A 383 27.68 25.97 7.62
C GLY A 383 27.28 27.43 7.81
N LEU A 384 26.27 27.92 7.09
CA LEU A 384 25.81 29.30 7.18
C LEU A 384 24.95 29.56 8.44
N LEU A 385 24.25 28.57 8.94
CA LEU A 385 23.46 28.68 10.19
C LEU A 385 24.34 28.68 11.45
N SER A 386 25.54 28.14 11.42
CA SER A 386 26.47 28.14 12.57
C SER A 386 27.23 29.45 12.74
N SER A 387 27.28 30.32 11.72
CA SER A 387 27.97 31.62 11.79
C SER A 387 27.10 32.76 12.37
N HIS A 388 25.77 32.59 12.46
CA HIS A 388 24.86 33.60 13.00
C HIS A 388 24.55 33.47 14.51
N SER A 389 25.06 32.44 15.18
CA SER A 389 24.91 32.27 16.64
C SER A 389 26.12 32.81 17.47
N ARG A 390 27.06 33.54 16.86
CA ARG A 390 28.24 34.11 17.51
C ARG A 390 28.43 35.62 17.24
N ALA A 391 27.35 36.35 17.04
CA ALA A 391 27.40 37.82 17.05
C ALA A 391 26.37 38.38 18.03
#